data_2011a3fe4f5928aec9de7789c345c115
#
_entry.id   2011a3fe4f5928aec9de7789c345c115
#
_cell.length_a   1.000
_cell.length_b   1.000
_cell.length_c   1.000
_cell.angle_alpha   90.00
_cell.angle_beta   90.00
_cell.angle_gamma   90.00
#
_symmetry.space_group_name_H-M   'P 1'
#
loop_
_entity.id
_entity.type
_entity.pdbx_description
1 polymer ?
#
loop_
_entity_poly.entity_id
_entity_poly.type
_entity_poly.pdbx_seq_one_letter_code
_entity_poly.pdbx_strand_id
1 'polypeptide(L)'
;MTDETIPKEIAHALEILGLTLPVTTEDLERAKRVQLYTWNPARYSNLTNNPKKYMEAYKKAEEMTRLVEASYALLTAVLVPDESSSDQSSS
;
A
#
# COMPACT_ATOMS: atom_id res chain seq x y z
N MET A 1 -16.80 -19.35 9.88
CA MET A 1 -15.53 -18.99 9.72
C MET A 1 -15.16 -18.27 8.51
N THR A 2 -15.56 -17.08 8.54
CA THR A 2 -15.29 -16.22 7.44
C THR A 2 -13.84 -15.91 7.30
N ASP A 3 -13.10 -15.98 8.36
CA ASP A 3 -11.68 -15.71 8.25
C ASP A 3 -11.00 -16.63 7.34
N GLU A 4 -11.48 -17.83 7.23
CA GLU A 4 -10.84 -18.81 6.42
C GLU A 4 -10.94 -18.52 4.96
N THR A 5 -11.90 -17.68 4.59
CA THR A 5 -12.06 -17.38 3.19
C THR A 5 -11.11 -16.27 2.74
N ILE A 6 -10.37 -15.68 3.64
CA ILE A 6 -9.45 -14.61 3.27
C ILE A 6 -8.04 -15.14 3.29
N PRO A 7 -7.35 -15.20 2.14
CA PRO A 7 -5.96 -15.64 2.12
C PRO A 7 -5.10 -14.73 2.96
N LYS A 8 -4.03 -15.29 3.49
CA LYS A 8 -3.11 -14.52 4.31
C LYS A 8 -2.54 -13.34 3.57
N GLU A 9 -2.27 -13.51 2.31
CA GLU A 9 -1.70 -12.43 1.52
C GLU A 9 -2.65 -11.24 1.45
N ILE A 10 -3.94 -11.54 1.29
CA ILE A 10 -4.94 -10.48 1.23
C ILE A 10 -5.04 -9.78 2.58
N ALA A 11 -5.08 -10.58 3.64
CA ALA A 11 -5.17 -10.00 4.98
C ALA A 11 -3.97 -9.12 5.27
N HIS A 12 -2.79 -9.58 4.88
CA HIS A 12 -1.58 -8.80 5.11
C HIS A 12 -1.60 -7.51 4.30
N ALA A 13 -2.06 -7.59 3.05
CA ALA A 13 -2.14 -6.40 2.21
C ALA A 13 -3.10 -5.37 2.80
N LEU A 14 -4.22 -5.85 3.32
CA LEU A 14 -5.17 -4.94 3.97
C LEU A 14 -4.53 -4.27 5.16
N GLU A 15 -3.76 -5.03 5.91
CA GLU A 15 -3.09 -4.50 7.07
C GLU A 15 -2.06 -3.43 6.69
N ILE A 16 -1.31 -3.70 5.64
CA ILE A 16 -0.31 -2.75 5.16
C ILE A 16 -0.96 -1.42 4.81
N LEU A 17 -2.13 -1.49 4.17
CA LEU A 17 -2.83 -0.28 3.76
C LEU A 17 -3.74 0.29 4.85
N GLY A 18 -3.91 -0.44 5.93
CA GLY A 18 -4.76 0.02 7.02
C GLY A 18 -6.23 -0.05 6.69
N LEU A 19 -6.63 -1.05 5.92
CA LEU A 19 -8.00 -1.19 5.46
C LEU A 19 -8.64 -2.42 6.03
N THR A 20 -9.97 -2.39 6.09
CA THR A 20 -10.77 -3.56 6.46
C THR A 20 -11.82 -3.76 5.39
N LEU A 21 -12.20 -5.01 5.20
CA LEU A 21 -13.22 -5.32 4.21
C LEU A 21 -14.58 -4.89 4.73
N PRO A 22 -15.47 -4.50 3.85
CA PRO A 22 -15.27 -4.37 2.41
C PRO A 22 -14.56 -3.07 2.04
N VAL A 23 -13.88 -3.06 0.92
CA VAL A 23 -13.19 -1.87 0.44
C VAL A 23 -13.61 -1.57 -0.98
N THR A 24 -13.58 -0.29 -1.32
CA THR A 24 -13.87 0.15 -2.67
C THR A 24 -12.59 0.55 -3.36
N THR A 25 -12.68 0.78 -4.66
CA THR A 25 -11.55 1.28 -5.42
C THR A 25 -11.05 2.59 -4.83
N GLU A 26 -11.98 3.44 -4.42
CA GLU A 26 -11.62 4.71 -3.82
C GLU A 26 -10.85 4.51 -2.52
N ASP A 27 -11.30 3.55 -1.72
CA ASP A 27 -10.61 3.26 -0.47
C ASP A 27 -9.18 2.83 -0.73
N LEU A 28 -9.00 1.99 -1.74
CA LEU A 28 -7.67 1.50 -2.08
C LEU A 28 -6.77 2.64 -2.53
N GLU A 29 -7.28 3.50 -3.39
CA GLU A 29 -6.49 4.60 -3.91
C GLU A 29 -6.13 5.59 -2.82
N ARG A 30 -7.09 5.87 -1.95
CA ARG A 30 -6.83 6.79 -0.85
C ARG A 30 -5.79 6.22 0.10
N ALA A 31 -5.93 4.94 0.44
CA ALA A 31 -5.00 4.31 1.36
C ALA A 31 -3.60 4.29 0.78
N LYS A 32 -3.48 3.97 -0.50
CA LYS A 32 -2.18 3.99 -1.16
C LYS A 32 -1.54 5.37 -1.07
N ARG A 33 -2.33 6.39 -1.38
CA ARG A 33 -1.83 7.75 -1.37
C ARG A 33 -1.34 8.16 0.02
N VAL A 34 -2.13 7.84 1.02
CA VAL A 34 -1.79 8.18 2.39
C VAL A 34 -0.51 7.46 2.82
N GLN A 35 -0.41 6.19 2.49
CA GLN A 35 0.77 5.43 2.91
C GLN A 35 2.02 5.88 2.17
N LEU A 36 1.90 6.18 0.89
CA LEU A 36 3.05 6.65 0.14
C LEU A 36 3.52 8.00 0.65
N TYR A 37 2.59 8.84 1.06
CA TYR A 37 2.96 10.11 1.66
C TYR A 37 3.67 9.87 2.99
N THR A 38 3.14 8.97 3.79
CA THR A 38 3.73 8.67 5.09
C THR A 38 5.17 8.17 4.96
N TRP A 39 5.43 7.34 3.96
CA TRP A 39 6.74 6.73 3.79
C TRP A 39 7.59 7.42 2.76
N ASN A 40 7.24 8.64 2.40
CA ASN A 40 8.03 9.41 1.45
C ASN A 40 9.36 9.81 2.10
N PRO A 41 10.49 9.42 1.50
CA PRO A 41 11.79 9.71 2.12
C PRO A 41 12.04 11.21 2.33
N ALA A 42 11.40 12.04 1.54
CA ALA A 42 11.59 13.48 1.69
C ALA A 42 11.17 13.96 3.07
N ARG A 43 10.30 13.24 3.74
CA ARG A 43 9.84 13.63 5.06
C ARG A 43 10.92 13.47 6.12
N TYR A 44 12.01 12.78 5.78
CA TYR A 44 13.07 12.53 6.74
C TYR A 44 14.29 13.39 6.51
N SER A 45 14.16 14.40 5.68
CA SER A 45 15.31 15.25 5.37
C SER A 45 15.81 16.00 6.58
N ASN A 46 14.96 16.19 7.57
CA ASN A 46 15.40 16.88 8.78
C ASN A 46 16.29 15.99 9.66
N LEU A 47 16.48 14.73 9.29
CA LEU A 47 17.36 13.85 10.03
C LEU A 47 18.77 13.84 9.49
N THR A 48 19.06 14.73 8.57
CA THR A 48 20.38 14.74 7.92
C THR A 48 21.51 15.02 8.90
N ASN A 49 21.22 15.66 10.03
CA ASN A 49 22.26 15.87 11.03
C ASN A 49 22.56 14.62 11.82
N ASN A 50 21.86 13.54 11.55
CA ASN A 50 22.11 12.23 12.14
C ASN A 50 22.12 11.21 11.03
N PRO A 51 23.25 11.02 10.34
CA PRO A 51 23.27 10.19 9.14
C PRO A 51 22.78 8.77 9.37
N LYS A 52 23.11 8.20 10.51
CA LYS A 52 22.72 6.83 10.77
C LYS A 52 21.21 6.70 10.85
N LYS A 53 20.58 7.60 11.59
CA LYS A 53 19.13 7.57 11.69
C LYS A 53 18.46 7.87 10.37
N TYR A 54 19.05 8.81 9.62
CA TYR A 54 18.51 9.14 8.32
C TYR A 54 18.53 7.92 7.40
N MET A 55 19.63 7.19 7.40
CA MET A 55 19.73 6.01 6.55
C MET A 55 18.75 4.94 6.94
N GLU A 56 18.57 4.74 8.25
CA GLU A 56 17.62 3.76 8.70
C GLU A 56 16.20 4.12 8.32
N ALA A 57 15.86 5.39 8.48
CA ALA A 57 14.53 5.85 8.11
C ALA A 57 14.31 5.73 6.60
N TYR A 58 15.34 6.05 5.83
CA TYR A 58 15.25 5.97 4.38
C TYR A 58 15.02 4.54 3.93
N LYS A 59 15.78 3.60 4.49
CA LYS A 59 15.61 2.20 4.14
C LYS A 59 14.24 1.69 4.50
N LYS A 60 13.75 2.08 5.66
CA LYS A 60 12.43 1.67 6.07
C LYS A 60 11.38 2.24 5.14
N ALA A 61 11.54 3.50 4.75
CA ALA A 61 10.59 4.14 3.86
C ALA A 61 10.57 3.45 2.50
N GLU A 62 11.74 3.07 2.00
CA GLU A 62 11.81 2.35 0.73
C GLU A 62 11.10 1.01 0.80
N GLU A 63 11.35 0.30 1.87
CA GLU A 63 10.73 -1.00 2.05
C GLU A 63 9.22 -0.88 2.16
N MET A 64 8.75 0.07 2.94
CA MET A 64 7.32 0.25 3.10
C MET A 64 6.66 0.71 1.83
N THR A 65 7.34 1.57 1.06
CA THR A 65 6.80 2.00 -0.22
C THR A 65 6.59 0.81 -1.14
N ARG A 66 7.55 -0.10 -1.17
CA ARG A 66 7.44 -1.30 -1.99
C ARG A 66 6.28 -2.16 -1.54
N LEU A 67 6.13 -2.32 -0.22
CA LEU A 67 5.04 -3.12 0.32
C LEU A 67 3.69 -2.50 0.03
N VAL A 68 3.61 -1.17 0.14
CA VAL A 68 2.36 -0.48 -0.13
C VAL A 68 1.94 -0.67 -1.59
N GLU A 69 2.90 -0.52 -2.50
CA GLU A 69 2.57 -0.65 -3.91
C GLU A 69 2.19 -2.08 -4.26
N ALA A 70 2.90 -3.05 -3.69
CA ALA A 70 2.56 -4.44 -3.94
C ALA A 70 1.20 -4.79 -3.36
N SER A 71 0.90 -4.28 -2.17
CA SER A 71 -0.39 -4.54 -1.55
C SER A 71 -1.52 -3.92 -2.35
N TYR A 72 -1.30 -2.71 -2.83
CA TYR A 72 -2.32 -2.05 -3.64
C TYR A 72 -2.58 -2.85 -4.93
N ALA A 73 -1.51 -3.29 -5.59
CA ALA A 73 -1.66 -4.04 -6.82
C ALA A 73 -2.40 -5.35 -6.57
N LEU A 74 -2.04 -6.04 -5.49
CA LEU A 74 -2.68 -7.30 -5.17
C LEU A 74 -4.16 -7.11 -4.89
N LEU A 75 -4.50 -6.15 -4.06
CA LEU A 75 -5.90 -5.92 -3.69
C LEU A 75 -6.71 -5.46 -4.88
N THR A 76 -6.11 -4.63 -5.73
CA THR A 76 -6.82 -4.18 -6.91
C THR A 76 -7.12 -5.35 -7.82
N ALA A 77 -6.15 -6.24 -8.01
CA ALA A 77 -6.34 -7.38 -8.89
C ALA A 77 -7.39 -8.34 -8.35
N VAL A 78 -7.44 -8.50 -7.04
CA VAL A 78 -8.33 -9.48 -6.44
C VAL A 78 -9.73 -8.93 -6.21
N LEU A 79 -9.81 -7.67 -5.76
CA LEU A 79 -11.09 -7.13 -5.33
C LEU A 79 -11.83 -6.36 -6.41
N VAL A 80 -11.11 -5.82 -7.41
CA VAL A 80 -11.76 -5.08 -8.48
C VAL A 80 -11.19 -5.47 -9.84
N PRO A 81 -11.16 -6.75 -10.16
CA PRO A 81 -10.52 -7.18 -11.39
C PRO A 81 -11.25 -6.73 -12.64
N ASP A 82 -12.56 -6.80 -12.62
CA ASP A 82 -13.33 -6.51 -13.82
C ASP A 82 -13.29 -5.06 -14.18
N GLU A 83 -13.36 -4.23 -13.19
CA GLU A 83 -13.34 -2.80 -13.44
C GLU A 83 -12.04 -2.36 -14.01
N SER A 84 -10.96 -2.90 -13.47
CA SER A 84 -9.67 -2.55 -13.99
C SER A 84 -9.53 -2.92 -15.43
N SER A 85 -9.96 -4.10 -15.77
CA SER A 85 -9.85 -4.56 -17.12
C SER A 85 -10.64 -3.70 -18.06
N SER A 86 -11.84 -3.37 -17.65
CA SER A 86 -12.69 -2.57 -18.49
C SER A 86 -12.09 -1.22 -18.77
N ASP A 87 -11.58 -0.62 -17.74
CA ASP A 87 -10.99 0.69 -17.89
C ASP A 87 -9.87 0.67 -18.87
N GLN A 88 -9.03 -0.32 -18.74
CA GLN A 88 -7.88 -0.39 -19.60
C GLN A 88 -8.28 -0.61 -21.02
N SER A 89 -9.25 -1.45 -21.23
CA SER A 89 -9.61 -1.72 -22.59
C SER A 89 -10.25 -0.52 -23.23
N SER A 90 -10.90 0.31 -22.46
CA SER A 90 -11.49 1.46 -23.06
C SER A 90 -10.46 2.53 -23.35
N SER A 91 -9.32 2.43 -22.78
CA SER A 91 -8.27 3.39 -23.10
C SER A 91 -7.63 3.05 -24.41
#